data_6087304056c9af500b13a6886d785962
#
_entry.id   6087304056c9af500b13a6886d785962
#
_cell.length_a   1.000
_cell.length_b   1.000
_cell.length_c   1.000
_cell.angle_alpha   90.00
_cell.angle_beta   90.00
_cell.angle_gamma   90.00
#
_symmetry.space_group_name_H-M   'P 1'
#
loop_
_entity.id
_entity.type
_entity.pdbx_description
1 polymer ?
#
loop_
_entity_poly.entity_id
_entity_poly.type
_entity_poly.pdbx_seq_one_letter_code
_entity_poly.pdbx_strand_id
1 'polypeptide(L)'
;ITMVTGRGGRRLLETELAERGARVRRYECYQRLLLDPPELERRLQRGEFDHVLVTSVDVLTALMSCLGQGLYSNVTLVVTAARIAEAASKQGFKRLIQARGAGVAEVLEAVTGAGPVGEMLEQE
;
A
#
# COMPACT_ATOMS: atom_id res chain seq x y z
N ILE A 1 -23.97 -7.38 -16.27
CA ILE A 1 -23.18 -7.32 -15.03
C ILE A 1 -23.15 -5.89 -14.52
N THR A 2 -23.43 -5.73 -13.27
CA THR A 2 -23.36 -4.43 -12.61
C THR A 2 -22.16 -4.40 -11.68
N MET A 3 -21.32 -3.38 -11.86
CA MET A 3 -20.17 -3.14 -10.99
C MET A 3 -20.44 -1.92 -10.13
N VAL A 4 -20.36 -2.11 -8.82
CA VAL A 4 -20.43 -1.03 -7.85
C VAL A 4 -19.02 -0.76 -7.38
N THR A 5 -18.52 0.44 -7.64
CA THR A 5 -17.10 0.72 -7.48
C THR A 5 -16.87 2.18 -7.08
N GLY A 6 -15.61 2.50 -6.80
CA GLY A 6 -15.18 3.87 -6.62
C GLY A 6 -14.92 4.56 -7.95
N ARG A 7 -14.89 5.88 -7.90
CA ARG A 7 -14.55 6.70 -9.08
C ARG A 7 -13.09 6.49 -9.44
N GLY A 8 -12.82 6.27 -10.72
CA GLY A 8 -11.50 6.00 -11.23
C GLY A 8 -11.09 4.55 -11.05
N GLY A 9 -9.81 4.29 -10.87
CA GLY A 9 -9.26 2.96 -10.74
C GLY A 9 -9.05 2.26 -12.07
N ARG A 10 -8.56 1.01 -11.99
CA ARG A 10 -8.28 0.22 -13.18
C ARG A 10 -9.58 -0.34 -13.76
N ARG A 11 -9.66 -0.35 -15.08
CA ARG A 11 -10.84 -0.87 -15.81
C ARG A 11 -10.58 -2.24 -16.41
N LEU A 12 -9.60 -2.96 -15.93
CA LEU A 12 -9.22 -4.25 -16.49
C LEU A 12 -10.38 -5.25 -16.48
N LEU A 13 -11.07 -5.36 -15.35
CA LEU A 13 -12.18 -6.30 -15.21
C LEU A 13 -13.32 -5.95 -16.16
N GLU A 14 -13.68 -4.68 -16.30
CA GLU A 14 -14.72 -4.24 -17.23
C GLU A 14 -14.36 -4.57 -18.66
N THR A 15 -13.13 -4.30 -19.06
CA THR A 15 -12.62 -4.56 -20.39
C THR A 15 -12.65 -6.05 -20.71
N GLU A 16 -12.15 -6.88 -19.79
CA GLU A 16 -12.14 -8.33 -19.95
C GLU A 16 -13.54 -8.90 -20.07
N LEU A 17 -14.47 -8.44 -19.24
CA LEU A 17 -15.85 -8.90 -19.30
C LEU A 17 -16.53 -8.48 -20.59
N ALA A 18 -16.31 -7.25 -21.04
CA ALA A 18 -16.88 -6.75 -22.30
C ALA A 18 -16.35 -7.53 -23.49
N GLU A 19 -15.07 -7.85 -23.52
CA GLU A 19 -14.46 -8.66 -24.58
C GLU A 19 -15.04 -10.05 -24.65
N ARG A 20 -15.54 -10.58 -23.54
CA ARG A 20 -16.20 -11.88 -23.46
C ARG A 20 -17.70 -11.82 -23.73
N GLY A 21 -18.21 -10.68 -24.16
CA GLY A 21 -19.60 -10.50 -24.54
C GLY A 21 -20.54 -10.07 -23.42
N ALA A 22 -20.03 -9.76 -22.24
CA ALA A 22 -20.85 -9.29 -21.15
C ALA A 22 -21.21 -7.81 -21.33
N ARG A 23 -22.43 -7.46 -20.90
CA ARG A 23 -22.81 -6.06 -20.76
C ARG A 23 -22.44 -5.61 -19.37
N VAL A 24 -21.59 -4.60 -19.27
CA VAL A 24 -21.10 -4.11 -17.98
C VAL A 24 -21.65 -2.70 -17.74
N ARG A 25 -22.30 -2.54 -16.59
CA ARG A 25 -22.72 -1.23 -16.09
C ARG A 25 -21.88 -0.90 -14.88
N ARG A 26 -21.34 0.32 -14.86
CA ARG A 26 -20.51 0.81 -13.76
C ARG A 26 -21.26 1.88 -12.97
N TYR A 27 -21.39 1.67 -11.69
CA TYR A 27 -21.92 2.65 -10.75
C TYR A 27 -20.82 3.11 -9.81
N GLU A 28 -20.41 4.36 -9.92
CA GLU A 28 -19.41 4.95 -9.06
C GLU A 28 -20.09 5.49 -7.81
N CYS A 29 -19.83 4.84 -6.67
CA CYS A 29 -20.49 5.12 -5.41
C CYS A 29 -19.66 5.98 -4.46
N TYR A 30 -18.36 6.08 -4.69
CA TYR A 30 -17.47 6.88 -3.86
C TYR A 30 -16.28 7.38 -4.67
N GLN A 31 -15.59 8.34 -4.09
CA GLN A 31 -14.35 8.88 -4.65
C GLN A 31 -13.28 8.84 -3.58
N ARG A 32 -12.08 8.39 -3.94
CA ARG A 32 -10.93 8.42 -3.05
C ARG A 32 -10.25 9.77 -3.17
N LEU A 33 -10.00 10.39 -2.02
CA LEU A 33 -9.27 11.64 -1.95
C LEU A 33 -7.98 11.42 -1.18
N LEU A 34 -6.89 11.98 -1.68
CA LEU A 34 -5.62 11.97 -0.97
C LEU A 34 -5.66 13.04 0.11
N LEU A 35 -5.35 12.65 1.33
CA LEU A 35 -5.20 13.55 2.45
C LEU A 35 -3.73 13.83 2.67
N ASP A 36 -3.42 15.02 3.16
CA ASP A 36 -2.06 15.45 3.43
C ASP A 36 -1.94 15.88 4.89
N PRO A 37 -1.93 14.93 5.84
CA PRO A 37 -1.88 15.28 7.25
C PRO A 37 -0.47 15.73 7.67
N PRO A 38 -0.30 17.01 8.06
CA PRO A 38 1.02 17.52 8.45
C PRO A 38 1.57 16.85 9.70
N GLU A 39 0.72 16.27 10.51
CA GLU A 39 1.13 15.55 11.71
C GLU A 39 1.93 14.30 11.37
N LEU A 40 1.55 13.58 10.32
CA LEU A 40 2.28 12.38 9.89
C LEU A 40 3.73 12.72 9.51
N GLU A 41 3.91 13.78 8.73
CA GLU A 41 5.24 14.23 8.34
C GLU A 41 6.10 14.55 9.56
N ARG A 42 5.54 15.29 10.53
CA ARG A 42 6.27 15.63 11.74
C ARG A 42 6.68 14.41 12.56
N ARG A 43 5.79 13.43 12.68
CA ARG A 43 6.09 12.19 13.41
C ARG A 43 7.17 11.36 12.73
N LEU A 44 7.13 11.31 11.42
CA LEU A 44 8.15 10.62 10.64
C LEU A 44 9.51 11.31 10.78
N GLN A 45 9.51 12.65 10.76
CA GLN A 45 10.74 13.42 10.96
C GLN A 45 11.35 13.23 12.34
N ARG A 46 10.51 13.02 13.36
CA ARG A 46 10.95 12.75 14.72
C ARG A 46 11.49 11.35 14.93
N GLY A 47 11.36 10.48 13.95
CA GLY A 47 11.78 9.09 14.07
C GLY A 47 10.90 8.24 14.96
N GLU A 48 9.63 8.61 15.14
CA GLU A 48 8.68 7.82 15.93
C GLU A 48 8.34 6.49 15.28
N PHE A 49 8.54 6.42 13.96
CA PHE A 49 8.29 5.20 13.18
C PHE A 49 9.52 4.86 12.37
N ASP A 50 9.83 3.59 12.28
CA ASP A 50 10.88 3.09 11.39
C ASP A 50 10.33 2.20 10.28
N HIS A 51 9.11 1.69 10.43
CA HIS A 51 8.42 0.88 9.43
C HIS A 51 7.07 1.48 9.10
N VAL A 52 6.73 1.49 7.82
CA VAL A 52 5.44 1.98 7.34
C VAL A 52 4.84 0.91 6.44
N LEU A 53 3.63 0.46 6.78
CA LEU A 53 2.89 -0.51 5.98
C LEU A 53 2.09 0.21 4.90
N VAL A 54 2.31 -0.19 3.65
CA VAL A 54 1.64 0.38 2.49
C VAL A 54 0.92 -0.74 1.75
N THR A 55 -0.40 -0.63 1.66
CA THR A 55 -1.26 -1.69 1.14
C THR A 55 -1.77 -1.43 -0.27
N SER A 56 -1.50 -0.26 -0.83
CA SER A 56 -1.89 0.08 -2.21
C SER A 56 -0.99 1.16 -2.78
N VAL A 57 -1.01 1.29 -4.10
CA VAL A 57 -0.29 2.37 -4.78
C VAL A 57 -0.86 3.73 -4.41
N ASP A 58 -2.17 3.83 -4.19
CA ASP A 58 -2.80 5.08 -3.75
C ASP A 58 -2.29 5.52 -2.38
N VAL A 59 -2.15 4.57 -1.45
CA VAL A 59 -1.58 4.85 -0.12
C VAL A 59 -0.12 5.27 -0.25
N LEU A 60 0.63 4.63 -1.14
CA LEU A 60 2.02 5.03 -1.41
C LEU A 60 2.08 6.48 -1.90
N THR A 61 1.22 6.85 -2.84
CA THR A 61 1.16 8.22 -3.36
C THR A 61 0.84 9.22 -2.25
N ALA A 62 -0.10 8.89 -1.39
CA ALA A 62 -0.45 9.72 -0.25
C ALA A 62 0.73 9.89 0.73
N LEU A 63 1.44 8.79 0.99
CA LEU A 63 2.63 8.83 1.85
C LEU A 63 3.70 9.74 1.25
N MET A 64 3.94 9.62 -0.05
CA MET A 64 4.94 10.42 -0.74
C MET A 64 4.65 11.91 -0.67
N SER A 65 3.38 12.31 -0.72
CA SER A 65 3.02 13.71 -0.58
C SER A 65 3.27 14.26 0.83
N CYS A 66 3.36 13.37 1.82
CA CYS A 66 3.66 13.74 3.21
C CYS A 66 5.14 13.70 3.55
N LEU A 67 5.97 13.04 2.73
CA LEU A 67 7.38 12.85 3.01
C LEU A 67 8.24 13.78 2.18
N GLY A 68 9.16 14.47 2.83
CA GLY A 68 10.26 15.10 2.13
C GLY A 68 11.22 14.04 1.57
N GLN A 69 11.91 14.35 0.48
CA GLN A 69 12.80 13.39 -0.20
C GLN A 69 13.87 12.79 0.73
N GLY A 70 14.34 13.56 1.70
CA GLY A 70 15.34 13.09 2.64
C GLY A 70 14.86 11.98 3.57
N LEU A 71 13.56 11.77 3.71
CA LEU A 71 13.00 10.74 4.57
C LEU A 71 12.85 9.40 3.90
N TYR A 72 12.96 9.34 2.58
CA TYR A 72 12.78 8.09 1.82
C TYR A 72 13.81 7.02 2.17
N SER A 73 15.01 7.41 2.54
CA SER A 73 16.07 6.47 2.90
C SER A 73 16.02 6.01 4.36
N ASN A 74 15.28 6.71 5.21
CA ASN A 74 15.20 6.42 6.64
C ASN A 74 14.01 5.56 7.03
N VAL A 75 13.08 5.37 6.11
CA VAL A 75 11.85 4.63 6.36
C VAL A 75 11.92 3.29 5.63
N THR A 76 11.60 2.22 6.35
CA THR A 76 11.42 0.92 5.74
C THR A 76 9.95 0.74 5.38
N LEU A 77 9.67 0.53 4.10
CA LEU A 77 8.32 0.25 3.66
C LEU A 77 8.06 -1.24 3.68
N VAL A 78 6.95 -1.62 4.27
CA VAL A 78 6.41 -2.97 4.16
C VAL A 78 5.27 -2.92 3.16
N VAL A 79 5.41 -3.62 2.05
CA VAL A 79 4.43 -3.60 0.96
C VAL A 79 3.81 -4.98 0.79
N THR A 80 2.57 -5.01 0.34
CA THR A 80 1.77 -6.25 0.30
C THR A 80 1.70 -6.88 -1.09
N ALA A 81 2.32 -6.27 -2.08
CA ALA A 81 2.33 -6.80 -3.44
C ALA A 81 3.55 -6.32 -4.21
N ALA A 82 3.97 -7.09 -5.19
CA ALA A 82 5.11 -6.75 -6.05
C ALA A 82 4.91 -5.43 -6.78
N ARG A 83 3.68 -5.14 -7.19
CA ARG A 83 3.35 -3.90 -7.88
C ARG A 83 3.65 -2.67 -7.04
N ILE A 84 3.35 -2.74 -5.74
CA ILE A 84 3.62 -1.65 -4.81
C ILE A 84 5.13 -1.51 -4.58
N ALA A 85 5.83 -2.62 -4.42
CA ALA A 85 7.28 -2.64 -4.27
C ALA A 85 7.97 -1.98 -5.47
N GLU A 86 7.53 -2.32 -6.67
CA GLU A 86 8.08 -1.76 -7.90
C GLU A 86 7.85 -0.25 -7.98
N ALA A 87 6.64 0.20 -7.68
CA ALA A 87 6.32 1.61 -7.66
C ALA A 87 7.15 2.37 -6.63
N ALA A 88 7.31 1.82 -5.44
CA ALA A 88 8.10 2.44 -4.38
C ALA A 88 9.59 2.52 -4.75
N SER A 89 10.12 1.47 -5.34
CA SER A 89 11.51 1.44 -5.79
C SER A 89 11.79 2.53 -6.82
N LYS A 90 10.88 2.73 -7.77
CA LYS A 90 10.99 3.79 -8.77
C LYS A 90 10.98 5.18 -8.17
N GLN A 91 10.35 5.35 -7.01
CA GLN A 91 10.26 6.62 -6.32
C GLN A 91 11.45 6.92 -5.41
N GLY A 92 12.35 5.97 -5.25
CA GLY A 92 13.56 6.18 -4.46
C GLY A 92 13.58 5.55 -3.09
N PHE A 93 12.58 4.78 -2.73
CA PHE A 93 12.62 4.01 -1.48
C PHE A 93 13.63 2.87 -1.61
N LYS A 94 14.57 2.81 -0.69
CA LYS A 94 15.65 1.82 -0.72
C LYS A 94 15.41 0.66 0.22
N ARG A 95 14.67 0.88 1.30
CA ARG A 95 14.37 -0.14 2.30
C ARG A 95 12.96 -0.64 2.07
N LEU A 96 12.85 -1.79 1.41
CA LEU A 96 11.57 -2.39 1.05
C LEU A 96 11.53 -3.81 1.57
N ILE A 97 10.43 -4.14 2.22
CA ILE A 97 10.11 -5.50 2.63
C ILE A 97 8.80 -5.86 1.96
N GLN A 98 8.80 -6.92 1.16
CA GLN A 98 7.59 -7.37 0.49
C GLN A 98 6.99 -8.54 1.25
N ALA A 99 5.76 -8.36 1.75
CA ALA A 99 4.97 -9.45 2.31
C ALA A 99 4.38 -10.29 1.19
N ARG A 100 4.08 -11.55 1.48
CA ARG A 100 3.48 -12.44 0.49
C ARG A 100 2.05 -12.07 0.14
N GLY A 101 1.40 -11.27 0.95
CA GLY A 101 0.04 -10.82 0.77
C GLY A 101 -0.35 -9.84 1.86
N ALA A 102 -1.61 -9.43 1.86
CA ALA A 102 -2.13 -8.43 2.79
C ALA A 102 -2.73 -9.02 4.07
N GLY A 103 -2.66 -10.35 4.24
CA GLY A 103 -3.18 -11.00 5.42
C GLY A 103 -2.31 -10.71 6.64
N VAL A 104 -2.89 -10.90 7.81
CA VAL A 104 -2.19 -10.63 9.08
C VAL A 104 -0.92 -11.47 9.20
N ALA A 105 -1.00 -12.76 8.91
CA ALA A 105 0.14 -13.66 9.03
C ALA A 105 1.28 -13.26 8.09
N GLU A 106 0.96 -12.91 6.85
CA GLU A 106 1.94 -12.54 5.85
C GLU A 106 2.65 -11.23 6.21
N VAL A 107 1.91 -10.27 6.72
CA VAL A 107 2.48 -8.99 7.15
C VAL A 107 3.35 -9.16 8.38
N LEU A 108 2.89 -9.93 9.36
CA LEU A 108 3.68 -10.19 10.57
C LEU A 108 4.99 -10.90 10.25
N GLU A 109 4.95 -11.90 9.38
CA GLU A 109 6.14 -12.60 8.92
C GLU A 109 7.13 -11.65 8.27
N ALA A 110 6.63 -10.76 7.41
CA ALA A 110 7.47 -9.79 6.71
C ALA A 110 8.15 -8.80 7.67
N VAL A 111 7.40 -8.27 8.62
CA VAL A 111 7.91 -7.25 9.55
C VAL A 111 8.92 -7.85 10.53
N THR A 112 8.66 -9.04 11.02
CA THR A 112 9.52 -9.64 12.03
C THR A 112 10.67 -10.44 11.44
N GLY A 113 10.55 -10.89 10.20
CA GLY A 113 11.49 -11.85 9.63
C GLY A 113 11.42 -13.21 10.33
N ALA A 114 10.48 -13.38 11.26
CA ALA A 114 10.26 -14.61 11.97
C ALA A 114 9.13 -15.42 11.30
N GLY A 115 9.09 -16.69 11.50
CA GLY A 115 8.01 -17.51 10.98
C GLY A 115 6.75 -17.40 11.82
N PRO A 116 6.57 -18.26 12.82
CA PRO A 116 5.30 -18.32 13.55
C PRO A 116 4.98 -17.07 14.34
N VAL A 117 3.68 -16.73 14.36
CA VAL A 117 3.17 -15.58 15.11
C VAL A 117 3.50 -15.66 16.60
N GLY A 118 3.55 -16.88 17.17
CA GLY A 118 3.90 -17.08 18.58
C GLY A 118 5.26 -16.54 18.95
N GLU A 119 6.24 -16.64 18.07
CA GLU A 119 7.57 -16.11 18.32
C GLU A 119 7.57 -14.59 18.39
N MET A 120 6.74 -13.96 17.58
CA MET A 120 6.61 -12.52 17.59
C MET A 120 6.10 -12.00 18.93
N LEU A 121 5.13 -12.69 19.53
CA LEU A 121 4.58 -12.29 20.83
C LEU A 121 5.62 -12.36 21.94
N GLU A 122 6.58 -13.24 21.84
CA GLU A 122 7.65 -13.37 22.83
C GLU A 122 8.67 -12.23 22.75
N GLN A 123 8.72 -11.52 21.63
CA GLN A 123 9.65 -10.42 21.43
C GLN A 123 9.16 -9.09 21.98
N GLU A 124 7.93 -9.02 22.36
CA GLU A 124 7.38 -7.82 23.00
C GLU A 124 7.68 -7.80 24.48
#